data_e8b6ff7430422db234d11791b2d7d0aa
#
_entry.id   e8b6ff7430422db234d11791b2d7d0aa
#
_cell.length_a   1.000
_cell.length_b   1.000
_cell.length_c   1.000
_cell.angle_alpha   90.00
_cell.angle_beta   90.00
_cell.angle_gamma   90.00
#
_symmetry.space_group_name_H-M   'P 1'
#
loop_
_entity.id
_entity.type
_entity.pdbx_description
1 polymer ?
#
loop_
_entity_poly.entity_id
_entity_poly.type
_entity_poly.pdbx_seq_one_letter_code
_entity_poly.pdbx_strand_id
1 'polypeptide(L)'
;MCKQPNKPFLRIGTALALLLLLTGLFLLRSRQSAALPKEEILLADAQSREAWLNLCGWRVGAPEVSETCVPSEWKTPAGQCWLRLQHQQGFSPEQYAGSHAVRYVYPAENAAAENCRAELLLCGDVLIGAQVDDAETLLMRPVR
;
A
#
# COMPACT_ATOMS: atom_id res chain seq x y z
N MET A 1 -9.92 41.31 -60.62
CA MET A 1 -9.48 40.01 -60.11
C MET A 1 -8.48 40.27 -58.99
N CYS A 2 -8.92 40.28 -57.76
CA CYS A 2 -8.03 40.44 -56.61
C CYS A 2 -7.62 39.04 -56.08
N LYS A 3 -6.34 38.76 -56.16
CA LYS A 3 -5.73 37.53 -55.71
C LYS A 3 -5.43 37.65 -54.19
N GLN A 4 -6.15 36.91 -53.38
CA GLN A 4 -5.85 36.86 -51.92
C GLN A 4 -4.53 36.13 -51.65
N PRO A 5 -3.67 36.63 -50.77
CA PRO A 5 -2.44 35.92 -50.41
C PRO A 5 -2.78 34.82 -49.44
N ASN A 6 -2.47 33.58 -49.83
CA ASN A 6 -2.46 32.43 -48.91
C ASN A 6 -1.44 32.66 -47.78
N LYS A 7 -1.89 32.68 -46.54
CA LYS A 7 -1.03 32.79 -45.33
C LYS A 7 -0.82 31.42 -44.72
N PRO A 8 0.17 30.61 -45.14
CA PRO A 8 0.46 29.31 -44.53
C PRO A 8 1.08 29.45 -43.12
N PHE A 9 1.73 30.59 -42.84
CA PHE A 9 2.41 30.83 -41.57
C PHE A 9 1.52 30.90 -40.33
N LEU A 10 0.23 31.27 -40.48
CA LEU A 10 -0.69 31.37 -39.37
C LEU A 10 -1.11 29.98 -38.82
N ARG A 11 -1.12 28.97 -39.70
CA ARG A 11 -1.51 27.59 -39.33
C ARG A 11 -0.38 26.83 -38.57
N ILE A 12 0.89 27.18 -38.85
CA ILE A 12 2.06 26.57 -38.20
C ILE A 12 2.19 27.13 -36.78
N GLY A 13 1.95 28.42 -36.58
CA GLY A 13 2.01 29.04 -35.24
C GLY A 13 0.95 28.49 -34.28
N THR A 14 -0.28 28.25 -34.77
CA THR A 14 -1.36 27.69 -33.94
C THR A 14 -1.10 26.23 -33.56
N ALA A 15 -0.52 25.41 -34.45
CA ALA A 15 -0.16 24.03 -34.15
C ALA A 15 0.96 23.93 -33.11
N LEU A 16 1.97 24.80 -33.21
CA LEU A 16 3.07 24.83 -32.23
C LEU A 16 2.61 25.29 -30.84
N ALA A 17 1.72 26.29 -30.79
CA ALA A 17 1.14 26.74 -29.51
C ALA A 17 0.28 25.67 -28.85
N LEU A 18 -0.47 24.90 -29.65
CA LEU A 18 -1.28 23.78 -29.13
C LEU A 18 -0.41 22.65 -28.57
N LEU A 19 0.69 22.33 -29.26
CA LEU A 19 1.64 21.32 -28.83
C LEU A 19 2.33 21.72 -27.51
N LEU A 20 2.72 22.97 -27.36
CA LEU A 20 3.32 23.49 -26.10
C LEU A 20 2.31 23.51 -24.95
N LEU A 21 1.05 23.80 -25.21
CA LEU A 21 -0.02 23.72 -24.21
C LEU A 21 -0.26 22.28 -23.76
N LEU A 22 -0.30 21.31 -24.69
CA LEU A 22 -0.48 19.90 -24.37
C LEU A 22 0.69 19.31 -23.61
N THR A 23 1.93 19.67 -23.98
CA THR A 23 3.13 19.23 -23.24
C THR A 23 3.20 19.88 -21.85
N GLY A 24 2.84 21.16 -21.74
CA GLY A 24 2.72 21.84 -20.44
C GLY A 24 1.67 21.21 -19.53
N LEU A 25 0.50 20.86 -20.06
CA LEU A 25 -0.57 20.19 -19.33
C LEU A 25 -0.18 18.77 -18.92
N PHE A 26 0.56 18.06 -19.77
CA PHE A 26 1.09 16.72 -19.47
C PHE A 26 2.14 16.78 -18.35
N LEU A 27 3.05 17.75 -18.38
CA LEU A 27 4.06 17.96 -17.35
C LEU A 27 3.45 18.42 -16.01
N LEU A 28 2.37 19.22 -16.04
CA LEU A 28 1.62 19.58 -14.84
C LEU A 28 0.89 18.37 -14.25
N ARG A 29 0.33 17.51 -15.09
CA ARG A 29 -0.38 16.32 -14.65
C ARG A 29 0.57 15.25 -14.10
N SER A 30 1.78 15.12 -14.66
CA SER A 30 2.80 14.22 -14.12
C SER A 30 3.41 14.72 -12.80
N ARG A 31 3.39 16.04 -12.53
CA ARG A 31 3.78 16.59 -11.22
C ARG A 31 2.71 16.42 -10.14
N GLN A 32 1.44 16.29 -10.51
CA GLN A 32 0.36 16.03 -9.55
C GLN A 32 0.25 14.56 -9.14
N SER A 33 0.99 13.67 -9.78
CA SER A 33 1.15 12.26 -9.35
C SER A 33 2.31 12.08 -8.35
N ALA A 34 2.81 13.13 -7.71
CA ALA A 34 3.51 12.99 -6.45
C ALA A 34 2.47 12.45 -5.46
N ALA A 35 2.48 11.12 -5.26
CA ALA A 35 1.64 10.46 -4.27
C ALA A 35 1.76 11.27 -2.98
N LEU A 36 0.63 11.70 -2.43
CA LEU A 36 0.57 12.23 -1.08
C LEU A 36 1.36 11.25 -0.20
N PRO A 37 2.22 11.73 0.71
CA PRO A 37 2.92 10.85 1.62
C PRO A 37 1.86 9.95 2.25
N LYS A 38 1.99 8.66 2.01
CA LYS A 38 1.08 7.65 2.55
C LYS A 38 1.21 7.77 4.06
N GLU A 39 0.11 8.08 4.73
CA GLU A 39 0.09 8.21 6.18
C GLU A 39 0.55 6.89 6.79
N GLU A 40 1.70 6.91 7.45
CA GLU A 40 2.23 5.75 8.14
C GLU A 40 1.39 5.48 9.38
N ILE A 41 1.00 4.22 9.57
CA ILE A 41 0.26 3.80 10.77
C ILE A 41 1.30 3.47 11.82
N LEU A 42 1.35 4.28 12.89
CA LEU A 42 2.28 4.10 14.00
C LEU A 42 1.60 3.33 15.14
N LEU A 43 2.20 2.22 15.55
CA LEU A 43 1.70 1.32 16.61
C LEU A 43 2.81 1.03 17.63
N ALA A 44 3.22 2.06 18.38
CA ALA A 44 4.39 2.02 19.25
C ALA A 44 4.26 1.05 20.44
N ASP A 45 3.05 0.80 20.93
CA ASP A 45 2.81 0.00 22.12
C ASP A 45 1.69 -1.04 21.93
N ALA A 46 1.49 -1.89 22.93
CA ALA A 46 0.45 -2.91 22.90
C ALA A 46 -0.95 -2.30 22.76
N GLN A 47 -1.20 -1.20 23.47
CA GLN A 47 -2.50 -0.54 23.48
C GLN A 47 -2.85 0.01 22.10
N SER A 48 -1.91 0.63 21.41
CA SER A 48 -2.11 1.16 20.04
C SER A 48 -2.37 0.04 19.03
N ARG A 49 -1.66 -1.11 19.15
CA ARG A 49 -1.90 -2.29 18.30
C ARG A 49 -3.29 -2.88 18.51
N GLU A 50 -3.69 -3.09 19.74
CA GLU A 50 -5.02 -3.60 20.09
C GLU A 50 -6.13 -2.63 19.69
N ALA A 51 -5.95 -1.34 19.94
CA ALA A 51 -6.90 -0.31 19.51
C ALA A 51 -7.07 -0.29 17.99
N TRP A 52 -5.98 -0.42 17.23
CA TRP A 52 -6.03 -0.49 15.78
C TRP A 52 -6.78 -1.74 15.28
N LEU A 53 -6.51 -2.92 15.86
CA LEU A 53 -7.23 -4.15 15.54
C LEU A 53 -8.72 -4.04 15.88
N ASN A 54 -9.06 -3.42 17.01
CA ASN A 54 -10.45 -3.15 17.38
C ASN A 54 -11.14 -2.23 16.38
N LEU A 55 -10.48 -1.19 15.87
CA LEU A 55 -11.01 -0.33 14.80
C LEU A 55 -11.24 -1.10 13.48
N CYS A 56 -10.46 -2.14 13.23
CA CYS A 56 -10.67 -3.07 12.13
C CYS A 56 -11.78 -4.10 12.40
N GLY A 57 -12.39 -4.10 13.59
CA GLY A 57 -13.48 -5.01 13.98
C GLY A 57 -13.03 -6.29 14.67
N TRP A 58 -11.73 -6.41 15.03
CA TRP A 58 -11.19 -7.61 15.68
C TRP A 58 -11.01 -7.40 17.17
N ARG A 59 -11.59 -8.31 17.95
CA ARG A 59 -11.30 -8.49 19.36
C ARG A 59 -10.20 -9.54 19.48
N VAL A 60 -9.14 -9.22 20.21
CA VAL A 60 -7.92 -10.05 20.22
C VAL A 60 -7.44 -10.31 21.64
N GLY A 61 -6.83 -11.49 21.83
CA GLY A 61 -6.15 -11.87 23.07
C GLY A 61 -4.69 -11.40 23.10
N ALA A 62 -3.91 -11.97 24.00
CA ALA A 62 -2.48 -11.67 24.11
C ALA A 62 -1.71 -12.20 22.88
N PRO A 63 -0.78 -11.42 22.31
CA PRO A 63 -0.05 -11.82 21.12
C PRO A 63 1.12 -12.77 21.43
N GLU A 64 1.40 -13.64 20.47
CA GLU A 64 2.73 -14.22 20.31
C GLU A 64 3.62 -13.21 19.55
N VAL A 65 4.85 -13.02 19.99
CA VAL A 65 5.78 -12.04 19.42
C VAL A 65 7.02 -12.76 18.91
N SER A 66 7.42 -12.45 17.69
CA SER A 66 8.63 -12.99 17.08
C SER A 66 9.37 -11.93 16.26
N GLU A 67 10.69 -12.00 16.30
CA GLU A 67 11.54 -11.18 15.44
C GLU A 67 11.71 -11.83 14.07
N THR A 68 11.76 -11.02 13.04
CA THR A 68 11.93 -11.46 11.66
C THR A 68 12.70 -10.40 10.86
N CYS A 69 13.00 -10.73 9.61
CA CYS A 69 13.56 -9.79 8.64
C CYS A 69 12.61 -9.69 7.46
N VAL A 70 12.35 -8.46 7.00
CA VAL A 70 11.53 -8.25 5.80
C VAL A 70 12.28 -8.84 4.59
N PRO A 71 11.68 -9.75 3.82
CA PRO A 71 12.35 -10.36 2.68
C PRO A 71 12.86 -9.31 1.69
N SER A 72 14.07 -9.51 1.18
CA SER A 72 14.63 -8.66 0.11
C SER A 72 13.95 -8.93 -1.24
N GLU A 73 13.39 -10.13 -1.39
CA GLU A 73 12.75 -10.58 -2.63
C GLU A 73 11.52 -11.46 -2.34
N TRP A 74 10.49 -11.26 -3.12
CA TRP A 74 9.20 -11.95 -3.00
C TRP A 74 8.99 -12.90 -4.19
N LYS A 75 9.92 -13.86 -4.39
CA LYS A 75 9.95 -14.75 -5.58
C LYS A 75 8.99 -15.93 -5.48
N THR A 76 8.62 -16.35 -4.28
CA THR A 76 7.71 -17.48 -4.11
C THR A 76 6.27 -17.12 -4.42
N PRO A 77 5.44 -18.04 -4.95
CA PRO A 77 4.02 -17.77 -5.19
C PRO A 77 3.28 -17.32 -3.92
N ALA A 78 3.58 -17.92 -2.77
CA ALA A 78 3.01 -17.52 -1.47
C ALA A 78 3.42 -16.11 -1.08
N GLY A 79 4.71 -15.74 -1.23
CA GLY A 79 5.20 -14.39 -0.94
C GLY A 79 4.59 -13.34 -1.85
N GLN A 80 4.41 -13.64 -3.13
CA GLN A 80 3.73 -12.73 -4.06
C GLN A 80 2.23 -12.58 -3.74
N CYS A 81 1.59 -13.66 -3.28
CA CYS A 81 0.19 -13.60 -2.84
C CYS A 81 0.06 -12.71 -1.60
N TRP A 82 0.94 -12.90 -0.62
CA TRP A 82 0.99 -12.06 0.58
C TRP A 82 1.25 -10.59 0.22
N LEU A 83 2.22 -10.30 -0.63
CA LEU A 83 2.53 -8.94 -1.07
C LEU A 83 1.33 -8.26 -1.74
N ARG A 84 0.61 -8.96 -2.62
CA ARG A 84 -0.62 -8.42 -3.23
C ARG A 84 -1.69 -8.10 -2.19
N LEU A 85 -1.85 -8.97 -1.18
CA LEU A 85 -2.78 -8.74 -0.08
C LEU A 85 -2.41 -7.46 0.69
N GLN A 86 -1.12 -7.23 0.94
CA GLN A 86 -0.66 -6.02 1.62
C GLN A 86 -0.90 -4.76 0.76
N HIS A 87 -0.61 -4.81 -0.53
CA HIS A 87 -0.89 -3.70 -1.45
C HIS A 87 -2.38 -3.34 -1.51
N GLN A 88 -3.28 -4.33 -1.50
CA GLN A 88 -4.73 -4.10 -1.46
C GLN A 88 -5.16 -3.31 -0.21
N GLN A 89 -4.48 -3.51 0.90
CA GLN A 89 -4.72 -2.79 2.14
C GLN A 89 -3.98 -1.45 2.22
N GLY A 90 -3.20 -1.16 1.21
CA GLY A 90 -2.42 0.06 1.12
C GLY A 90 -1.03 -0.04 1.77
N PHE A 91 -0.53 -1.17 2.22
CA PHE A 91 0.84 -1.35 2.69
C PHE A 91 1.83 -1.52 1.53
N SER A 92 3.11 -1.27 1.78
CA SER A 92 4.20 -1.43 0.81
C SER A 92 5.44 -1.99 1.54
N PRO A 93 5.36 -3.24 2.01
CA PRO A 93 6.41 -3.84 2.84
C PRO A 93 7.76 -3.95 2.12
N GLU A 94 7.77 -3.99 0.79
CA GLU A 94 8.99 -4.02 -0.03
C GLU A 94 9.87 -2.77 0.16
N GLN A 95 9.32 -1.65 0.62
CA GLN A 95 10.09 -0.44 0.96
C GLN A 95 10.99 -0.65 2.19
N TYR A 96 10.69 -1.66 2.99
CA TYR A 96 11.43 -2.05 4.19
C TYR A 96 12.28 -3.30 3.98
N ALA A 97 12.52 -3.70 2.73
CA ALA A 97 13.29 -4.89 2.38
C ALA A 97 14.63 -4.97 3.11
N GLY A 98 14.93 -6.11 3.72
CA GLY A 98 16.14 -6.33 4.51
C GLY A 98 16.13 -5.70 5.91
N SER A 99 15.11 -4.94 6.28
CA SER A 99 15.00 -4.35 7.61
C SER A 99 14.57 -5.39 8.64
N HIS A 100 15.00 -5.18 9.89
CA HIS A 100 14.49 -5.92 11.04
C HIS A 100 13.03 -5.54 11.30
N ALA A 101 12.20 -6.54 11.56
CA ALA A 101 10.78 -6.36 11.84
C ALA A 101 10.34 -7.25 12.99
N VAL A 102 9.28 -6.87 13.66
CA VAL A 102 8.62 -7.65 14.71
C VAL A 102 7.25 -8.07 14.23
N ARG A 103 6.97 -9.35 14.36
CA ARG A 103 5.70 -9.97 14.01
C ARG A 103 4.92 -10.22 15.28
N TYR A 104 3.69 -9.70 15.33
CA TYR A 104 2.73 -9.91 16.41
C TYR A 104 1.58 -10.77 15.89
N VAL A 105 1.31 -11.90 16.51
CA VAL A 105 0.24 -12.83 16.13
C VAL A 105 -0.77 -12.91 17.28
N TYR A 106 -1.94 -12.35 17.06
CA TYR A 106 -3.01 -12.26 18.05
C TYR A 106 -4.07 -13.33 17.77
N PRO A 107 -4.55 -14.10 18.75
CA PRO A 107 -5.75 -14.91 18.61
C PRO A 107 -6.96 -13.97 18.40
N ALA A 108 -7.75 -14.22 17.36
CA ALA A 108 -8.95 -13.44 17.05
C ALA A 108 -10.16 -14.06 17.76
N GLU A 109 -10.59 -13.47 18.87
CA GLU A 109 -11.62 -14.02 19.76
C GLU A 109 -13.05 -13.91 19.22
N ASN A 110 -13.30 -13.02 18.27
CA ASN A 110 -14.61 -12.80 17.65
C ASN A 110 -14.70 -13.32 16.22
N ALA A 111 -13.75 -14.14 15.79
CA ALA A 111 -13.80 -14.80 14.50
C ALA A 111 -14.87 -15.91 14.49
N ALA A 112 -15.47 -16.15 13.31
CA ALA A 112 -16.43 -17.24 13.16
C ALA A 112 -15.79 -18.64 13.18
N ALA A 113 -14.51 -18.73 12.74
CA ALA A 113 -13.72 -19.96 12.80
C ALA A 113 -12.85 -19.98 14.05
N GLU A 114 -12.73 -21.17 14.63
CA GLU A 114 -11.89 -21.38 15.80
C GLU A 114 -10.44 -21.12 15.57
N ASN A 115 -9.51 -20.87 15.60
CA ASN A 115 -8.10 -20.72 15.22
C ASN A 115 -7.79 -19.58 14.24
N CYS A 116 -8.67 -18.60 14.12
CA CYS A 116 -8.33 -17.37 13.39
C CYS A 116 -7.33 -16.51 14.16
N ARG A 117 -6.36 -15.96 13.45
CA ARG A 117 -5.32 -15.12 14.01
C ARG A 117 -5.18 -13.83 13.22
N ALA A 118 -5.06 -12.71 13.93
CA ALA A 118 -4.69 -11.44 13.34
C ALA A 118 -3.17 -11.24 13.49
N GLU A 119 -2.51 -10.98 12.38
CA GLU A 119 -1.07 -10.80 12.33
C GLU A 119 -0.74 -9.37 11.95
N LEU A 120 0.19 -8.76 12.70
CA LEU A 120 0.76 -7.45 12.41
C LEU A 120 2.26 -7.59 12.21
N LEU A 121 2.80 -6.94 11.18
CA LEU A 121 4.23 -6.85 10.93
C LEU A 121 4.67 -5.39 11.06
N LEU A 122 5.56 -5.12 12.02
CA LEU A 122 6.06 -3.78 12.31
C LEU A 122 7.56 -3.67 12.05
N CYS A 123 7.96 -2.57 11.42
CA CYS A 123 9.37 -2.17 11.34
C CYS A 123 9.57 -0.95 12.26
N GLY A 124 10.22 -1.15 13.40
CA GLY A 124 10.11 -0.20 14.52
C GLY A 124 8.65 -0.08 14.95
N ASP A 125 8.13 1.14 14.99
CA ASP A 125 6.74 1.43 15.34
C ASP A 125 5.79 1.49 14.12
N VAL A 126 6.33 1.36 12.90
CA VAL A 126 5.55 1.49 11.66
C VAL A 126 4.91 0.15 11.29
N LEU A 127 3.60 0.14 11.12
CA LEU A 127 2.87 -1.01 10.59
C LEU A 127 3.12 -1.13 9.09
N ILE A 128 3.81 -2.18 8.67
CA ILE A 128 4.18 -2.44 7.27
C ILE A 128 3.38 -3.54 6.61
N GLY A 129 2.64 -4.32 7.39
CA GLY A 129 1.77 -5.38 6.88
C GLY A 129 0.82 -5.88 7.95
N ALA A 130 -0.38 -6.31 7.52
CA ALA A 130 -1.39 -6.89 8.38
C ALA A 130 -2.25 -7.89 7.64
N GLN A 131 -2.70 -8.94 8.33
CA GLN A 131 -3.58 -9.96 7.78
C GLN A 131 -4.38 -10.67 8.88
N VAL A 132 -5.41 -11.36 8.44
CA VAL A 132 -6.07 -12.38 9.27
C VAL A 132 -5.95 -13.70 8.55
N ASP A 133 -5.44 -14.70 9.22
CA ASP A 133 -5.33 -16.06 8.72
C ASP A 133 -6.16 -17.02 9.58
N ASP A 134 -6.68 -18.02 8.89
CA ASP A 134 -7.31 -19.18 9.49
C ASP A 134 -6.26 -20.30 9.49
N ALA A 135 -5.89 -20.75 10.68
CA ALA A 135 -4.84 -21.74 10.85
C ALA A 135 -5.17 -23.11 10.24
N GLU A 136 -6.46 -23.44 10.03
CA GLU A 136 -6.90 -24.70 9.46
C GLU A 136 -6.88 -24.68 7.93
N THR A 137 -7.37 -23.60 7.33
CA THR A 137 -7.48 -23.49 5.87
C THR A 137 -6.29 -22.81 5.22
N LEU A 138 -5.41 -22.21 5.99
CA LEU A 138 -4.27 -21.38 5.54
C LEU A 138 -4.71 -20.23 4.61
N LEU A 139 -5.96 -19.81 4.71
CA LEU A 139 -6.48 -18.68 3.93
C LEU A 139 -6.11 -17.37 4.62
N MET A 140 -5.39 -16.54 3.90
CA MET A 140 -5.06 -15.18 4.29
C MET A 140 -6.10 -14.21 3.73
N ARG A 141 -6.55 -13.27 4.55
CA ARG A 141 -7.50 -12.21 4.17
C ARG A 141 -7.06 -10.86 4.74
N PRO A 142 -7.53 -9.74 4.17
CA PRO A 142 -7.30 -8.41 4.72
C PRO A 142 -7.82 -8.32 6.15
N VAL A 143 -7.19 -7.45 6.96
CA VAL A 143 -7.64 -7.15 8.33
C VAL A 143 -8.91 -6.28 8.30
N ARG A 144 -9.09 -5.46 7.22
CA ARG A 144 -10.21 -4.54 7.02
C ARG A 144 -10.77 -4.60 5.60
#